data_9f81bb7096b2d3dbf015b2d87c918e2a
#
_entry.id   9f81bb7096b2d3dbf015b2d87c918e2a
#
_cell.length_a   1.000
_cell.length_b   1.000
_cell.length_c   1.000
_cell.angle_alpha   90.00
_cell.angle_beta   90.00
_cell.angle_gamma   90.00
#
_symmetry.space_group_name_H-M   'P 1'
#
loop_
_entity.id
_entity.type
_entity.pdbx_description
1 polymer ?
#
loop_
_entity_poly.entity_id
_entity_poly.type
_entity_poly.pdbx_seq_one_letter_code
_entity_poly.pdbx_strand_id
1 'polypeptide(L)'
;MRVEWHGQSAFTLTGSEAKVFIDPFGDMGALLADRGLKFEYPPIEADGVDLLLVTHEHGDHNAVEVIAGEPETLRSTAGKHDSAAVGEVLGVASEHDEVAGTERGPNTIFVFELDGLRVAHFGDFGQRQLREEQAAAIGAVDLLILPVGGGPTIGAAQAGTIVSRLDARWVVPMHYRTARADFLPETEEEFVAQMPQAARFEASSFDTADLPAEGSPIAVVPAAP
;
A
#
# COMPACT_ATOMS: atom_id res chain seq x y z
N MET A 1 2.39 14.96 -7.34
CA MET A 1 1.42 14.03 -6.70
C MET A 1 1.60 14.11 -5.18
N ARG A 2 0.51 14.31 -4.43
CA ARG A 2 0.50 14.21 -2.95
C ARG A 2 0.12 12.79 -2.54
N VAL A 3 0.85 12.22 -1.59
CA VAL A 3 0.59 10.91 -0.98
C VAL A 3 0.23 11.13 0.48
N GLU A 4 -0.86 10.51 0.94
CA GLU A 4 -1.32 10.57 2.32
C GLU A 4 -1.58 9.16 2.84
N TRP A 5 -0.94 8.81 3.95
CA TRP A 5 -1.13 7.55 4.65
C TRP A 5 -2.17 7.72 5.76
N HIS A 6 -3.19 6.88 5.75
CA HIS A 6 -4.26 6.88 6.77
C HIS A 6 -4.05 5.83 7.86
N GLY A 7 -3.00 5.04 7.75
CA GLY A 7 -2.71 3.90 8.60
C GLY A 7 -2.90 2.57 7.88
N GLN A 8 -2.34 1.50 8.41
CA GLN A 8 -2.39 0.16 7.84
C GLN A 8 -1.93 0.16 6.36
N SER A 9 -2.79 -0.27 5.43
CA SER A 9 -2.55 -0.22 3.99
C SER A 9 -3.36 0.87 3.28
N ALA A 10 -4.00 1.79 4.03
CA ALA A 10 -4.89 2.81 3.49
C ALA A 10 -4.14 4.06 3.03
N PHE A 11 -4.27 4.40 1.75
CA PHE A 11 -3.61 5.55 1.15
C PHE A 11 -4.55 6.38 0.26
N THR A 12 -4.36 7.71 0.28
CA THR A 12 -4.85 8.60 -0.75
C THR A 12 -3.68 9.12 -1.59
N LEU A 13 -3.81 9.02 -2.91
CA LEU A 13 -2.89 9.61 -3.88
C LEU A 13 -3.63 10.68 -4.67
N THR A 14 -3.22 11.93 -4.52
CA THR A 14 -3.85 13.07 -5.20
C THR A 14 -2.91 13.60 -6.27
N GLY A 15 -3.27 13.38 -7.51
CA GLY A 15 -2.62 13.94 -8.69
C GLY A 15 -3.22 15.29 -9.10
N SER A 16 -2.76 15.80 -10.23
CA SER A 16 -3.25 17.06 -10.81
C SER A 16 -4.69 16.95 -11.35
N GLU A 17 -5.11 15.78 -11.79
CA GLU A 17 -6.40 15.56 -12.46
C GLU A 17 -7.25 14.45 -11.80
N ALA A 18 -6.66 13.60 -10.96
CA ALA A 18 -7.37 12.49 -10.33
C ALA A 18 -6.93 12.26 -8.88
N LYS A 19 -7.87 11.77 -8.06
CA LYS A 19 -7.65 11.29 -6.70
C LYS A 19 -7.96 9.80 -6.62
N VAL A 20 -6.97 9.02 -6.23
CA VAL A 20 -7.06 7.57 -6.03
C VAL A 20 -7.04 7.27 -4.55
N PHE A 21 -7.99 6.46 -4.07
CA PHE A 21 -7.95 5.90 -2.72
C PHE A 21 -7.72 4.40 -2.80
N ILE A 22 -6.91 3.85 -1.88
CA ILE A 22 -6.57 2.42 -1.86
C ILE A 22 -6.79 1.88 -0.45
N ASP A 23 -7.47 0.73 -0.32
CA ASP A 23 -7.67 -0.06 0.88
C ASP A 23 -8.23 0.72 2.09
N PRO A 24 -9.44 1.29 2.00
CA PRO A 24 -10.06 1.95 3.14
C PRO A 24 -10.42 0.95 4.24
N PHE A 25 -10.17 1.32 5.49
CA PHE A 25 -10.65 0.58 6.67
C PHE A 25 -11.80 1.31 7.36
N GLY A 26 -12.68 0.55 7.98
CA GLY A 26 -13.75 1.05 8.84
C GLY A 26 -13.35 1.11 10.31
N ASP A 27 -14.33 1.11 11.20
CA ASP A 27 -14.08 1.03 12.64
C ASP A 27 -13.63 -0.38 13.03
N MET A 28 -12.32 -0.59 13.04
CA MET A 28 -11.69 -1.84 13.47
C MET A 28 -11.42 -1.89 14.99
N GLY A 29 -11.50 -0.73 15.66
CA GLY A 29 -11.10 -0.59 17.06
C GLY A 29 -11.85 -1.55 17.98
N ALA A 30 -13.19 -1.57 17.92
CA ALA A 30 -14.00 -2.45 18.73
C ALA A 30 -13.75 -3.94 18.46
N LEU A 31 -13.65 -4.32 17.19
CA LEU A 31 -13.43 -5.71 16.75
C LEU A 31 -12.07 -6.26 17.24
N LEU A 32 -11.03 -5.43 17.22
CA LEU A 32 -9.68 -5.83 17.62
C LEU A 32 -9.48 -5.73 19.14
N ALA A 33 -10.15 -4.79 19.82
CA ALA A 33 -10.11 -4.68 21.27
C ALA A 33 -10.61 -5.95 21.97
N ASP A 34 -11.65 -6.61 21.45
CA ASP A 34 -12.15 -7.90 21.96
C ASP A 34 -11.09 -9.02 21.89
N ARG A 35 -10.08 -8.85 21.06
CA ARG A 35 -8.93 -9.76 20.92
C ARG A 35 -7.71 -9.28 21.70
N GLY A 36 -7.80 -8.16 22.44
CA GLY A 36 -6.70 -7.53 23.14
C GLY A 36 -5.66 -6.89 22.19
N LEU A 37 -6.08 -6.53 20.99
CA LEU A 37 -5.24 -5.89 19.98
C LEU A 37 -5.62 -4.42 19.83
N LYS A 38 -4.64 -3.59 19.52
CA LYS A 38 -4.81 -2.15 19.36
C LYS A 38 -4.94 -1.77 17.89
N PHE A 39 -5.97 -0.98 17.58
CA PHE A 39 -6.13 -0.32 16.28
C PHE A 39 -6.78 1.05 16.51
N GLU A 40 -5.97 2.09 16.57
CA GLU A 40 -6.39 3.44 16.99
C GLU A 40 -6.06 4.49 15.91
N TYR A 41 -6.06 4.10 14.63
CA TYR A 41 -5.95 5.07 13.55
C TYR A 41 -7.21 5.96 13.52
N PRO A 42 -7.06 7.25 13.15
CA PRO A 42 -8.20 8.13 12.97
C PRO A 42 -9.20 7.58 11.94
N PRO A 43 -10.50 7.88 12.07
CA PRO A 43 -11.47 7.56 11.03
C PRO A 43 -11.04 8.14 9.68
N ILE A 44 -11.25 7.36 8.63
CA ILE A 44 -11.02 7.84 7.26
C ILE A 44 -12.15 8.80 6.87
N GLU A 45 -11.77 10.01 6.48
CA GLU A 45 -12.68 11.00 5.92
C GLU A 45 -12.10 11.41 4.55
N ALA A 46 -12.64 10.86 3.46
CA ALA A 46 -12.20 11.15 2.11
C ALA A 46 -13.39 11.49 1.20
N ASP A 47 -13.25 12.59 0.49
CA ASP A 47 -14.20 13.08 -0.51
C ASP A 47 -13.50 13.30 -1.86
N GLY A 48 -14.29 13.43 -2.92
CA GLY A 48 -13.77 13.70 -4.26
C GLY A 48 -12.81 12.62 -4.76
N VAL A 49 -12.98 11.39 -4.35
CA VAL A 49 -12.24 10.24 -4.87
C VAL A 49 -12.80 9.87 -6.23
N ASP A 50 -11.93 9.78 -7.23
CA ASP A 50 -12.31 9.41 -8.59
C ASP A 50 -12.20 7.90 -8.80
N LEU A 51 -11.16 7.27 -8.23
CA LEU A 51 -10.92 5.83 -8.30
C LEU A 51 -10.66 5.25 -6.90
N LEU A 52 -11.41 4.20 -6.57
CA LEU A 52 -11.25 3.42 -5.34
C LEU A 52 -10.73 2.02 -5.68
N LEU A 53 -9.60 1.64 -5.09
CA LEU A 53 -8.97 0.34 -5.26
C LEU A 53 -9.06 -0.46 -3.96
N VAL A 54 -9.51 -1.71 -4.03
CA VAL A 54 -9.52 -2.66 -2.91
C VAL A 54 -8.70 -3.87 -3.31
N THR A 55 -7.58 -4.09 -2.63
CA THR A 55 -6.63 -5.17 -2.99
C THR A 55 -7.16 -6.55 -2.65
N HIS A 56 -7.94 -6.67 -1.56
CA HIS A 56 -8.58 -7.90 -1.12
C HIS A 56 -9.72 -7.61 -0.12
N GLU A 57 -10.51 -8.63 0.24
CA GLU A 57 -11.77 -8.46 0.94
C GLU A 57 -11.69 -8.64 2.48
N HIS A 58 -10.54 -8.41 3.11
CA HIS A 58 -10.49 -8.33 4.57
C HIS A 58 -11.05 -7.01 5.08
N GLY A 59 -11.63 -7.02 6.30
CA GLY A 59 -12.38 -5.89 6.84
C GLY A 59 -11.57 -4.63 7.11
N ASP A 60 -10.26 -4.74 7.20
CA ASP A 60 -9.33 -3.63 7.34
C ASP A 60 -8.82 -3.07 5.99
N HIS A 61 -9.44 -3.51 4.85
CA HIS A 61 -9.10 -3.04 3.50
C HIS A 61 -10.30 -2.70 2.62
N ASN A 62 -11.51 -3.13 2.99
CA ASN A 62 -12.65 -3.14 2.08
C ASN A 62 -13.84 -2.27 2.52
N ALA A 63 -13.64 -1.33 3.44
CA ALA A 63 -14.68 -0.44 3.96
C ALA A 63 -15.02 0.67 2.95
N VAL A 64 -15.51 0.30 1.77
CA VAL A 64 -15.81 1.24 0.66
C VAL A 64 -16.85 2.29 1.05
N GLU A 65 -17.69 2.01 2.03
CA GLU A 65 -18.74 2.90 2.54
C GLU A 65 -18.22 4.12 3.29
N VAL A 66 -16.94 4.13 3.71
CA VAL A 66 -16.35 5.32 4.36
C VAL A 66 -15.90 6.37 3.35
N ILE A 67 -15.86 6.01 2.06
CA ILE A 67 -15.50 6.93 0.98
C ILE A 67 -16.75 7.62 0.47
N ALA A 68 -16.77 8.95 0.57
CA ALA A 68 -17.92 9.74 0.13
C ALA A 68 -18.05 9.77 -1.40
N GLY A 69 -19.28 9.79 -1.89
CA GLY A 69 -19.58 9.85 -3.32
C GLY A 69 -19.75 8.46 -3.97
N GLU A 70 -19.55 8.39 -5.28
CA GLU A 70 -19.67 7.15 -6.08
C GLU A 70 -18.41 7.03 -6.97
N PRO A 71 -17.23 6.77 -6.40
CA PRO A 71 -16.01 6.61 -7.19
C PRO A 71 -16.10 5.37 -8.08
N GLU A 72 -15.40 5.40 -9.23
CA GLU A 72 -15.10 4.18 -9.94
C GLU A 72 -14.40 3.21 -8.98
N THR A 73 -14.84 1.96 -8.90
CA THR A 73 -14.32 1.03 -7.88
C THR A 73 -13.85 -0.28 -8.53
N LEU A 74 -12.59 -0.63 -8.29
CA LEU A 74 -12.01 -1.92 -8.63
C LEU A 74 -11.71 -2.70 -7.36
N ARG A 75 -12.29 -3.90 -7.22
CA ARG A 75 -12.17 -4.72 -6.01
C ARG A 75 -11.60 -6.09 -6.34
N SER A 76 -10.47 -6.43 -5.72
CA SER A 76 -9.87 -7.78 -5.72
C SER A 76 -9.82 -8.42 -7.12
N THR A 77 -9.55 -7.61 -8.15
CA THR A 77 -9.68 -8.04 -9.54
C THR A 77 -8.35 -7.95 -10.27
N ALA A 78 -7.90 -9.10 -10.79
CA ALA A 78 -6.70 -9.18 -11.63
C ALA A 78 -7.03 -8.90 -13.09
N GLY A 79 -6.01 -8.49 -13.85
CA GLY A 79 -6.10 -8.16 -15.27
C GLY A 79 -5.94 -6.68 -15.54
N LYS A 80 -6.17 -6.30 -16.79
CA LYS A 80 -6.12 -4.91 -17.24
C LYS A 80 -7.52 -4.30 -17.20
N HIS A 81 -7.61 -3.12 -16.64
CA HIS A 81 -8.82 -2.35 -16.51
C HIS A 81 -8.59 -0.94 -17.05
N ASP A 82 -9.52 -0.40 -17.81
CA ASP A 82 -9.47 0.99 -18.29
C ASP A 82 -10.29 1.87 -17.32
N SER A 83 -9.59 2.72 -16.57
CA SER A 83 -10.21 3.68 -15.66
C SER A 83 -10.34 5.04 -16.32
N ALA A 84 -11.48 5.70 -16.12
CA ALA A 84 -11.67 7.07 -16.58
C ALA A 84 -10.77 8.08 -15.83
N ALA A 85 -10.35 7.75 -14.60
CA ALA A 85 -9.56 8.63 -13.76
C ALA A 85 -8.05 8.60 -14.11
N VAL A 86 -7.49 7.41 -14.36
CA VAL A 86 -6.03 7.24 -14.48
C VAL A 86 -5.59 6.46 -15.74
N GLY A 87 -6.52 6.10 -16.63
CA GLY A 87 -6.23 5.23 -17.77
C GLY A 87 -6.08 3.76 -17.37
N GLU A 88 -5.04 3.08 -17.84
CA GLU A 88 -4.85 1.65 -17.55
C GLU A 88 -4.50 1.41 -16.07
N VAL A 89 -5.28 0.56 -15.40
CA VAL A 89 -4.98 -0.02 -14.09
C VAL A 89 -4.73 -1.52 -14.29
N LEU A 90 -3.56 -1.98 -13.90
CA LEU A 90 -3.21 -3.39 -13.93
C LEU A 90 -3.37 -4.01 -12.53
N GLY A 91 -4.28 -4.97 -12.40
CA GLY A 91 -4.35 -5.86 -11.24
C GLY A 91 -3.46 -7.09 -11.45
N VAL A 92 -2.44 -7.27 -10.63
CA VAL A 92 -1.57 -8.45 -10.65
C VAL A 92 -1.98 -9.39 -9.54
N ALA A 93 -2.44 -10.59 -9.90
CA ALA A 93 -2.86 -11.59 -8.91
C ALA A 93 -1.68 -12.00 -8.02
N SER A 94 -1.92 -12.00 -6.73
CA SER A 94 -0.98 -12.45 -5.70
C SER A 94 -1.73 -13.12 -4.54
N GLU A 95 -1.01 -13.60 -3.54
CA GLU A 95 -1.59 -14.25 -2.38
C GLU A 95 -1.20 -13.52 -1.09
N HIS A 96 -2.11 -13.60 -0.11
CA HIS A 96 -1.94 -13.03 1.22
C HIS A 96 -1.26 -14.01 2.20
N ASP A 97 -0.64 -15.07 1.69
CA ASP A 97 0.10 -16.06 2.49
C ASP A 97 1.18 -16.77 1.67
N GLU A 98 1.99 -17.59 2.35
CA GLU A 98 3.06 -18.38 1.74
C GLU A 98 2.59 -19.73 1.15
N VAL A 99 1.31 -20.06 1.31
CA VAL A 99 0.72 -21.35 0.94
C VAL A 99 -0.33 -21.22 -0.16
N ALA A 100 -0.06 -20.35 -1.10
CA ALA A 100 -0.86 -20.09 -2.31
C ALA A 100 -2.31 -19.64 -2.02
N GLY A 101 -2.48 -18.77 -1.03
CA GLY A 101 -3.76 -18.18 -0.69
C GLY A 101 -4.73 -19.11 0.05
N THR A 102 -4.26 -20.27 0.52
CA THR A 102 -5.15 -21.27 1.16
C THR A 102 -5.52 -20.92 2.61
N GLU A 103 -4.75 -20.05 3.26
CA GLU A 103 -4.99 -19.63 4.65
C GLU A 103 -5.64 -18.26 4.75
N ARG A 104 -5.18 -17.29 3.93
CA ARG A 104 -5.61 -15.88 4.00
C ARG A 104 -6.29 -15.38 2.74
N GLY A 105 -6.26 -16.17 1.67
CA GLY A 105 -6.93 -15.84 0.42
C GLY A 105 -6.07 -15.10 -0.61
N PRO A 106 -6.73 -14.66 -1.70
CA PRO A 106 -6.07 -13.89 -2.75
C PRO A 106 -5.80 -12.45 -2.30
N ASN A 107 -4.80 -11.84 -2.94
CA ASN A 107 -4.50 -10.43 -2.90
C ASN A 107 -4.27 -9.92 -4.33
N THR A 108 -4.49 -8.65 -4.58
CA THR A 108 -4.23 -8.00 -5.86
C THR A 108 -3.23 -6.87 -5.68
N ILE A 109 -2.12 -6.92 -6.42
CA ILE A 109 -1.22 -5.78 -6.53
C ILE A 109 -1.79 -4.86 -7.61
N PHE A 110 -2.08 -3.60 -7.28
CA PHE A 110 -2.50 -2.62 -8.28
C PHE A 110 -1.32 -1.80 -8.77
N VAL A 111 -1.24 -1.67 -10.10
CA VAL A 111 -0.22 -0.86 -10.79
C VAL A 111 -0.93 0.10 -11.75
N PHE A 112 -0.62 1.39 -11.64
CA PHE A 112 -1.21 2.44 -12.48
C PHE A 112 -0.24 3.63 -12.62
N GLU A 113 -0.57 4.56 -13.48
CA GLU A 113 0.18 5.83 -13.62
C GLU A 113 -0.64 6.99 -13.06
N LEU A 114 0.00 7.87 -12.29
CA LEU A 114 -0.58 9.10 -11.79
C LEU A 114 0.48 10.22 -11.84
N ASP A 115 0.15 11.34 -12.50
CA ASP A 115 1.08 12.45 -12.76
C ASP A 115 2.40 12.01 -13.45
N GLY A 116 2.34 11.00 -14.31
CA GLY A 116 3.50 10.46 -15.02
C GLY A 116 4.43 9.61 -14.15
N LEU A 117 4.01 9.26 -12.93
CA LEU A 117 4.70 8.34 -12.04
C LEU A 117 4.00 6.99 -12.04
N ARG A 118 4.80 5.92 -12.21
CA ARG A 118 4.30 4.55 -12.11
C ARG A 118 4.24 4.13 -10.64
N VAL A 119 3.03 3.88 -10.17
CA VAL A 119 2.72 3.50 -8.80
C VAL A 119 2.41 2.01 -8.72
N ALA A 120 2.91 1.33 -7.70
CA ALA A 120 2.49 -0.03 -7.36
C ALA A 120 2.12 -0.11 -5.87
N HIS A 121 0.90 -0.58 -5.58
CA HIS A 121 0.43 -0.84 -4.23
C HIS A 121 0.25 -2.34 -4.03
N PHE A 122 0.97 -2.92 -3.07
CA PHE A 122 1.09 -4.36 -2.92
C PHE A 122 -0.02 -5.00 -2.08
N GLY A 123 -0.90 -4.20 -1.46
CA GLY A 123 -1.88 -4.74 -0.51
C GLY A 123 -1.21 -5.57 0.57
N ASP A 124 -1.88 -6.61 1.00
CA ASP A 124 -1.35 -7.54 1.99
C ASP A 124 -0.60 -8.70 1.33
N PHE A 125 0.41 -8.36 0.53
CA PHE A 125 1.27 -9.35 -0.11
C PHE A 125 1.96 -10.24 0.93
N GLY A 126 1.67 -11.56 0.89
CA GLY A 126 2.17 -12.54 1.85
C GLY A 126 3.02 -13.66 1.24
N GLN A 127 3.26 -13.65 -0.08
CA GLN A 127 4.08 -14.67 -0.75
C GLN A 127 5.54 -14.59 -0.30
N ARG A 128 6.24 -15.73 -0.24
CA ARG A 128 7.69 -15.77 0.07
C ARG A 128 8.54 -14.92 -0.84
N GLN A 129 8.14 -14.81 -2.11
CA GLN A 129 8.85 -14.05 -3.13
C GLN A 129 7.91 -13.58 -4.22
N LEU A 130 8.27 -12.49 -4.86
CA LEU A 130 7.62 -12.04 -6.09
C LEU A 130 7.99 -12.99 -7.24
N ARG A 131 7.00 -13.56 -7.93
CA ARG A 131 7.21 -14.47 -9.07
C ARG A 131 7.73 -13.71 -10.29
N GLU A 132 8.40 -14.42 -11.21
CA GLU A 132 8.96 -13.82 -12.43
C GLU A 132 7.89 -13.12 -13.27
N GLU A 133 6.75 -13.78 -13.47
CA GLU A 133 5.63 -13.24 -14.23
C GLU A 133 5.00 -11.99 -13.57
N GLN A 134 4.94 -11.96 -12.23
CA GLN A 134 4.47 -10.79 -11.50
C GLN A 134 5.44 -9.63 -11.64
N ALA A 135 6.74 -9.87 -11.44
CA ALA A 135 7.76 -8.85 -11.61
C ALA A 135 7.80 -8.29 -13.03
N ALA A 136 7.68 -9.15 -14.05
CA ALA A 136 7.63 -8.74 -15.44
C ALA A 136 6.37 -7.90 -15.78
N ALA A 137 5.23 -8.23 -15.17
CA ALA A 137 3.99 -7.48 -15.35
C ALA A 137 4.02 -6.11 -14.66
N ILE A 138 4.57 -6.04 -13.44
CA ILE A 138 4.72 -4.81 -12.66
C ILE A 138 5.73 -3.86 -13.34
N GLY A 139 6.89 -4.38 -13.75
CA GLY A 139 7.97 -3.58 -14.34
C GLY A 139 8.67 -2.67 -13.32
N ALA A 140 9.43 -1.69 -13.81
CA ALA A 140 10.05 -0.66 -12.98
C ALA A 140 8.98 0.26 -12.37
N VAL A 141 9.19 0.70 -11.12
CA VAL A 141 8.20 1.45 -10.34
C VAL A 141 8.84 2.73 -9.78
N ASP A 142 8.16 3.86 -9.97
CA ASP A 142 8.59 5.13 -9.35
C ASP A 142 8.22 5.17 -7.87
N LEU A 143 6.98 4.83 -7.52
CA LEU A 143 6.47 4.80 -6.15
C LEU A 143 5.94 3.39 -5.81
N LEU A 144 6.67 2.68 -4.98
CA LEU A 144 6.31 1.36 -4.47
C LEU A 144 5.76 1.48 -3.04
N ILE A 145 4.53 1.04 -2.82
CA ILE A 145 3.89 0.98 -1.51
C ILE A 145 3.74 -0.50 -1.15
N LEU A 146 4.45 -0.94 -0.09
CA LEU A 146 4.48 -2.36 0.21
C LEU A 146 4.56 -2.67 1.70
N PRO A 147 3.96 -3.82 2.16
CA PRO A 147 3.98 -4.20 3.55
C PRO A 147 5.40 -4.60 3.99
N VAL A 148 5.75 -4.24 5.25
CA VAL A 148 7.05 -4.55 5.83
C VAL A 148 6.96 -5.10 7.25
N GLY A 149 5.74 -5.20 7.82
CA GLY A 149 5.53 -5.50 9.24
C GLY A 149 5.60 -6.98 9.61
N GLY A 150 5.72 -7.88 8.63
CA GLY A 150 5.74 -9.32 8.89
C GLY A 150 4.40 -9.88 9.38
N GLY A 151 4.42 -11.06 10.00
CA GLY A 151 3.22 -11.71 10.49
C GLY A 151 2.30 -12.20 9.37
N PRO A 152 1.15 -11.54 9.14
CA PRO A 152 0.24 -11.92 8.06
C PRO A 152 0.76 -11.58 6.66
N THR A 153 1.74 -10.69 6.56
CA THR A 153 2.34 -10.22 5.31
C THR A 153 3.84 -10.48 5.29
N ILE A 154 4.52 -10.03 4.26
CA ILE A 154 5.98 -10.08 4.22
C ILE A 154 6.60 -9.15 5.28
N GLY A 155 7.78 -9.54 5.77
CA GLY A 155 8.61 -8.70 6.64
C GLY A 155 9.67 -7.91 5.86
N ALA A 156 10.46 -7.15 6.59
CA ALA A 156 11.48 -6.24 6.07
C ALA A 156 12.46 -6.91 5.09
N ALA A 157 12.91 -8.15 5.38
CA ALA A 157 13.90 -8.84 4.54
C ALA A 157 13.34 -9.22 3.15
N GLN A 158 12.10 -9.72 3.10
CA GLN A 158 11.44 -10.03 1.82
C GLN A 158 11.12 -8.75 1.04
N ALA A 159 10.67 -7.69 1.74
CA ALA A 159 10.42 -6.37 1.16
C ALA A 159 11.66 -5.81 0.46
N GLY A 160 12.84 -5.86 1.10
CA GLY A 160 14.11 -5.43 0.50
C GLY A 160 14.47 -6.18 -0.78
N THR A 161 14.14 -7.48 -0.85
CA THR A 161 14.34 -8.28 -2.06
C THR A 161 13.42 -7.83 -3.20
N ILE A 162 12.16 -7.53 -2.91
CA ILE A 162 11.18 -7.03 -3.90
C ILE A 162 11.60 -5.65 -4.43
N VAL A 163 12.01 -4.74 -3.56
CA VAL A 163 12.52 -3.41 -3.93
C VAL A 163 13.64 -3.52 -4.96
N SER A 164 14.64 -4.36 -4.67
CA SER A 164 15.78 -4.58 -5.57
C SER A 164 15.36 -5.17 -6.92
N ARG A 165 14.32 -6.01 -6.93
CA ARG A 165 13.84 -6.69 -8.14
C ARG A 165 13.05 -5.79 -9.06
N LEU A 166 12.32 -4.80 -8.50
CA LEU A 166 11.47 -3.89 -9.26
C LEU A 166 12.17 -2.57 -9.64
N ASP A 167 13.47 -2.43 -9.31
CA ASP A 167 14.20 -1.18 -9.52
C ASP A 167 13.39 0.04 -9.02
N ALA A 168 12.82 -0.10 -7.82
CA ALA A 168 11.94 0.90 -7.26
C ALA A 168 12.72 2.17 -6.89
N ARG A 169 12.18 3.33 -7.24
CA ARG A 169 12.80 4.62 -6.94
C ARG A 169 12.52 5.07 -5.52
N TRP A 170 11.25 5.16 -5.15
CA TRP A 170 10.76 5.53 -3.83
C TRP A 170 9.92 4.40 -3.25
N VAL A 171 10.14 4.06 -2.02
CA VAL A 171 9.47 2.95 -1.35
C VAL A 171 8.81 3.43 -0.07
N VAL A 172 7.49 3.36 -0.02
CA VAL A 172 6.71 3.69 1.17
C VAL A 172 6.39 2.39 1.90
N PRO A 173 6.99 2.15 3.08
CA PRO A 173 6.61 1.02 3.92
C PRO A 173 5.19 1.21 4.45
N MET A 174 4.43 0.13 4.54
CA MET A 174 3.11 0.10 5.15
C MET A 174 2.90 -1.17 5.95
N HIS A 175 1.74 -1.32 6.60
CA HIS A 175 1.32 -2.52 7.31
C HIS A 175 2.42 -3.01 8.27
N TYR A 176 2.87 -2.13 9.16
CA TYR A 176 3.88 -2.41 10.18
C TYR A 176 3.42 -1.93 11.57
N ARG A 177 4.09 -2.38 12.62
CA ARG A 177 3.75 -2.01 14.01
C ARG A 177 4.01 -0.52 14.24
N THR A 178 2.98 0.15 14.74
CA THR A 178 3.04 1.57 15.17
C THR A 178 2.52 1.71 16.60
N ALA A 179 2.63 2.90 17.16
CA ALA A 179 1.99 3.20 18.44
C ALA A 179 0.45 3.08 18.41
N ARG A 180 -0.16 3.10 17.20
CA ARG A 180 -1.62 3.01 17.00
C ARG A 180 -2.11 1.60 16.64
N ALA A 181 -1.21 0.72 16.15
CA ALA A 181 -1.51 -0.68 15.81
C ALA A 181 -0.33 -1.55 16.23
N ASP A 182 -0.52 -2.38 17.25
CA ASP A 182 0.56 -3.10 17.95
C ASP A 182 0.64 -4.60 17.65
N PHE A 183 -0.22 -5.10 16.79
CA PHE A 183 -0.36 -6.53 16.52
C PHE A 183 0.62 -7.09 15.46
N LEU A 184 1.38 -6.23 14.81
CA LEU A 184 2.39 -6.63 13.83
C LEU A 184 3.76 -6.79 14.50
N PRO A 185 4.59 -7.76 14.08
CA PRO A 185 5.86 -8.05 14.75
C PRO A 185 6.94 -7.00 14.49
N GLU A 186 7.04 -6.47 13.27
CA GLU A 186 8.13 -5.56 12.86
C GLU A 186 7.62 -4.12 12.73
N THR A 187 8.52 -3.16 12.96
CA THR A 187 8.32 -1.74 12.69
C THR A 187 8.90 -1.38 11.31
N GLU A 188 8.76 -0.15 10.89
CA GLU A 188 9.42 0.33 9.66
C GLU A 188 10.96 0.38 9.78
N GLU A 189 11.49 0.42 10.99
CA GLU A 189 12.94 0.56 11.21
C GLU A 189 13.74 -0.64 10.69
N GLU A 190 13.20 -1.85 10.82
CA GLU A 190 13.83 -3.05 10.30
C GLU A 190 13.96 -3.01 8.77
N PHE A 191 12.99 -2.38 8.09
CA PHE A 191 13.03 -2.16 6.65
C PHE A 191 13.96 -1.00 6.28
N VAL A 192 13.84 0.14 6.96
CA VAL A 192 14.68 1.33 6.70
C VAL A 192 16.16 1.01 6.85
N ALA A 193 16.52 0.16 7.82
CA ALA A 193 17.92 -0.26 8.03
C ALA A 193 18.53 -1.03 6.83
N GLN A 194 17.72 -1.52 5.91
CA GLN A 194 18.16 -2.21 4.68
C GLN A 194 18.24 -1.28 3.47
N MET A 195 17.70 -0.06 3.59
CA MET A 195 17.69 0.90 2.50
C MET A 195 18.95 1.77 2.52
N PRO A 196 19.49 2.15 1.33
CA PRO A 196 20.65 3.02 1.26
C PRO A 196 20.37 4.43 1.78
N GLN A 197 19.11 4.88 1.68
CA GLN A 197 18.67 6.20 2.14
C GLN A 197 17.22 6.15 2.65
N ALA A 198 16.87 7.11 3.52
CA ALA A 198 15.51 7.32 3.98
C ALA A 198 15.17 8.82 4.03
N ALA A 199 13.97 9.16 3.57
CA ALA A 199 13.32 10.45 3.75
C ALA A 199 12.19 10.29 4.76
N ARG A 200 12.23 11.01 5.88
CA ARG A 200 11.21 10.97 6.94
C ARG A 200 10.42 12.26 6.97
N PHE A 201 9.12 12.15 7.17
CA PHE A 201 8.20 13.27 7.23
C PHE A 201 7.52 13.35 8.61
N GLU A 202 7.33 14.57 9.11
CA GLU A 202 6.63 14.83 10.37
C GLU A 202 5.09 14.70 10.25
N ALA A 203 4.58 14.71 9.01
CA ALA A 203 3.17 14.51 8.70
C ALA A 203 2.92 13.12 8.11
N SER A 204 1.67 12.65 8.18
CA SER A 204 1.23 11.42 7.51
C SER A 204 1.16 11.56 5.98
N SER A 205 1.51 12.71 5.43
CA SER A 205 1.49 13.00 4.00
C SER A 205 2.77 13.71 3.55
N PHE A 206 3.08 13.54 2.27
CA PHE A 206 4.20 14.21 1.60
C PHE A 206 3.85 14.50 0.14
N ASP A 207 4.60 15.39 -0.50
CA ASP A 207 4.53 15.59 -1.93
C ASP A 207 5.71 14.92 -2.63
N THR A 208 5.47 14.26 -3.76
CA THR A 208 6.55 13.60 -4.53
C THR A 208 7.58 14.61 -5.07
N ALA A 209 7.22 15.88 -5.17
CA ALA A 209 8.14 16.95 -5.54
C ALA A 209 9.20 17.24 -4.46
N ASP A 210 8.93 16.88 -3.21
CA ASP A 210 9.85 17.05 -2.08
C ASP A 210 10.81 15.87 -1.89
N LEU A 211 10.62 14.80 -2.68
CA LEU A 211 11.45 13.60 -2.58
C LEU A 211 12.79 13.76 -3.32
N PRO A 212 13.87 13.16 -2.80
CA PRO A 212 15.16 13.15 -3.48
C PRO A 212 15.06 12.53 -4.88
N ALA A 213 15.66 13.20 -5.85
CA ALA A 213 15.67 12.74 -7.24
C ALA A 213 16.70 11.63 -7.50
N GLU A 214 17.77 11.57 -6.68
CA GLU A 214 18.89 10.65 -6.80
C GLU A 214 19.05 9.78 -5.54
N GLY A 215 19.72 8.65 -5.66
CA GLY A 215 20.02 7.75 -4.55
C GLY A 215 19.03 6.60 -4.36
N SER A 216 18.35 6.21 -5.44
CA SER A 216 17.41 5.07 -5.42
C SER A 216 18.07 3.75 -5.01
N PRO A 217 17.36 2.86 -4.31
CA PRO A 217 16.03 3.09 -3.73
C PRO A 217 16.07 3.95 -2.47
N ILE A 218 15.01 4.73 -2.23
CA ILE A 218 14.87 5.58 -1.04
C ILE A 218 13.64 5.14 -0.26
N ALA A 219 13.80 4.80 1.03
CA ALA A 219 12.64 4.60 1.91
C ALA A 219 11.99 5.97 2.19
N VAL A 220 10.69 6.07 1.96
CA VAL A 220 9.90 7.28 2.24
C VAL A 220 8.95 6.97 3.39
N VAL A 221 9.20 7.57 4.55
CA VAL A 221 8.51 7.22 5.79
C VAL A 221 7.68 8.41 6.27
N PRO A 222 6.36 8.45 5.99
CA PRO A 222 5.46 9.41 6.60
C PRO A 222 5.29 9.09 8.09
N ALA A 223 4.94 10.12 8.90
CA ALA A 223 4.53 9.88 10.28
C ALA A 223 3.24 9.05 10.33
N ALA A 224 3.08 8.24 11.36
CA ALA A 224 1.82 7.54 11.59
C ALA A 224 0.70 8.55 11.88
N PRO A 225 -0.48 8.42 11.22
CA PRO A 225 -1.60 9.36 11.36
C PRO A 225 -2.24 9.34 12.75
#